data_e0f2b8218b1ff244eb9cc9fdfeca762d
#
_entry.id   e0f2b8218b1ff244eb9cc9fdfeca762d
#
_cell.length_a   1.000
_cell.length_b   1.000
_cell.length_c   1.000
_cell.angle_alpha   90.00
_cell.angle_beta   90.00
_cell.angle_gamma   90.00
#
_symmetry.space_group_name_H-M   'P 1'
#
loop_
_entity.id
_entity.type
_entity.pdbx_description
1 polymer ?
#
loop_
_entity_poly.entity_id
_entity_poly.type
_entity_poly.pdbx_seq_one_letter_code
_entity_poly.pdbx_strand_id
1 'polypeptide(L)'
;MENSPMKVAYIFATNMAATFKLATMILPQLEAGNHGAEVAGMFFFDDNVYSLRKGDPTGERLATVAVAKKILLMGCDQCALRRNLAEGEFNQCGSGEVIPKDLIDGAHVGCFPQLYEAL
;
A
#
# COMPACT_ATOMS: atom_id res chain seq x y z
N MET A 1 -29.10 14.71 -9.57
CA MET A 1 -28.00 15.22 -8.77
C MET A 1 -26.79 14.31 -8.93
N GLU A 2 -25.70 14.88 -9.16
CA GLU A 2 -24.49 14.11 -9.33
C GLU A 2 -23.75 13.96 -8.03
N ASN A 3 -23.46 12.74 -7.67
CA ASN A 3 -22.70 12.45 -6.46
C ASN A 3 -21.28 12.06 -6.83
N SER A 4 -20.33 12.80 -6.29
CA SER A 4 -18.95 12.39 -6.39
C SER A 4 -18.75 11.11 -5.59
N PRO A 5 -17.93 10.15 -6.08
CA PRO A 5 -17.62 8.98 -5.29
C PRO A 5 -16.96 9.37 -3.97
N MET A 6 -17.24 8.61 -2.94
CA MET A 6 -16.51 8.76 -1.68
C MET A 6 -15.05 8.45 -1.93
N LYS A 7 -14.15 9.29 -1.40
CA LYS A 7 -12.73 9.09 -1.51
C LYS A 7 -12.21 8.46 -0.22
N VAL A 8 -11.52 7.35 -0.32
CA VAL A 8 -11.04 6.60 0.84
C VAL A 8 -9.56 6.28 0.72
N ALA A 9 -8.92 6.04 1.85
CA ALA A 9 -7.60 5.45 1.92
C ALA A 9 -7.68 4.26 2.88
N TYR A 10 -6.98 3.19 2.53
CA TYR A 10 -6.94 2.00 3.37
C TYR A 10 -5.65 1.96 4.17
N ILE A 11 -5.76 1.63 5.45
CA ILE A 11 -4.63 1.38 6.34
C ILE A 11 -4.67 -0.09 6.73
N PHE A 12 -3.70 -0.87 6.27
CA PHE A 12 -3.61 -2.29 6.57
C PHE A 12 -2.64 -2.48 7.73
N ALA A 13 -3.17 -2.60 8.92
CA ALA A 13 -2.39 -2.67 10.15
C ALA A 13 -2.67 -3.90 10.99
N THR A 14 -3.75 -4.61 10.71
CA THR A 14 -4.11 -5.81 11.47
C THR A 14 -3.57 -7.07 10.81
N ASN A 15 -3.52 -8.14 11.59
CA ASN A 15 -3.17 -9.46 11.08
C ASN A 15 -4.11 -9.85 9.94
N MET A 16 -3.56 -10.37 8.85
CA MET A 16 -4.32 -10.82 7.67
C MET A 16 -5.07 -9.71 6.93
N ALA A 17 -4.77 -8.44 7.20
CA ALA A 17 -5.45 -7.36 6.49
C ALA A 17 -5.16 -7.42 4.98
N ALA A 18 -3.90 -7.57 4.60
CA ALA A 18 -3.53 -7.66 3.19
C ALA A 18 -3.72 -9.07 2.63
N THR A 19 -3.38 -10.12 3.37
CA THR A 19 -3.45 -11.48 2.86
C THR A 19 -4.87 -12.00 2.75
N PHE A 20 -5.81 -11.46 3.50
CA PHE A 20 -7.20 -11.89 3.44
C PHE A 20 -8.11 -10.75 2.93
N LYS A 21 -8.20 -9.66 3.66
CA LYS A 21 -9.20 -8.63 3.32
C LYS A 21 -8.89 -7.94 1.98
N LEU A 22 -7.63 -7.56 1.77
CA LEU A 22 -7.25 -6.97 0.48
C LEU A 22 -7.36 -8.01 -0.63
N ALA A 23 -6.75 -9.16 -0.45
CA ALA A 23 -6.64 -10.16 -1.53
C ALA A 23 -7.98 -10.74 -1.93
N THR A 24 -8.91 -10.92 -0.99
CA THR A 24 -10.17 -11.62 -1.26
C THR A 24 -11.39 -10.73 -1.32
N MET A 25 -11.32 -9.52 -0.81
CA MET A 25 -12.48 -8.62 -0.76
C MET A 25 -12.26 -7.35 -1.58
N ILE A 26 -11.24 -6.57 -1.24
CA ILE A 26 -11.04 -5.25 -1.84
C ILE A 26 -10.52 -5.34 -3.27
N LEU A 27 -9.48 -6.13 -3.49
CA LEU A 27 -8.82 -6.23 -4.78
C LEU A 27 -9.75 -6.79 -5.87
N PRO A 28 -10.52 -7.85 -5.62
CA PRO A 28 -11.48 -8.32 -6.63
C PRO A 28 -12.51 -7.26 -7.03
N GLN A 29 -12.99 -6.46 -6.08
CA GLN A 29 -13.93 -5.38 -6.40
C GLN A 29 -13.30 -4.28 -7.24
N LEU A 30 -12.05 -3.95 -6.95
CA LEU A 30 -11.32 -2.97 -7.76
C LEU A 30 -11.07 -3.50 -9.16
N GLU A 31 -10.71 -4.76 -9.29
CA GLU A 31 -10.48 -5.40 -10.60
C GLU A 31 -11.76 -5.46 -11.42
N ALA A 32 -12.89 -5.70 -10.77
CA ALA A 32 -14.20 -5.79 -11.44
C ALA A 32 -14.82 -4.41 -11.71
N GLY A 33 -14.28 -3.35 -11.12
CA GLY A 33 -14.79 -2.00 -11.31
C GLY A 33 -16.06 -1.72 -10.51
N ASN A 34 -16.34 -2.48 -9.46
CA ASN A 34 -17.55 -2.32 -8.66
C ASN A 34 -17.29 -2.04 -7.18
N HIS A 35 -16.13 -1.47 -6.87
CA HIS A 35 -15.74 -1.18 -5.50
C HIS A 35 -16.66 -0.13 -4.84
N GLY A 36 -17.12 0.85 -5.59
CA GLY A 36 -18.08 1.84 -5.09
C GLY A 36 -17.46 3.08 -4.46
N ALA A 37 -16.14 3.13 -4.29
CA ALA A 37 -15.45 4.30 -3.78
C ALA A 37 -14.18 4.55 -4.58
N GLU A 38 -13.72 5.80 -4.57
CA GLU A 38 -12.42 6.13 -5.14
C GLU A 38 -11.34 5.88 -4.10
N VAL A 39 -10.39 5.01 -4.39
CA VAL A 39 -9.29 4.70 -3.47
C VAL A 39 -8.11 5.61 -3.80
N ALA A 40 -7.80 6.54 -2.90
CA ALA A 40 -6.68 7.46 -3.09
C ALA A 40 -5.35 6.80 -2.77
N GLY A 41 -5.32 5.93 -1.79
CA GLY A 41 -4.08 5.27 -1.40
C GLY A 41 -4.31 4.10 -0.47
N MET A 42 -3.25 3.30 -0.35
CA MET A 42 -3.20 2.16 0.56
C MET A 42 -1.88 2.20 1.31
N PHE A 43 -1.94 2.07 2.62
CA PHE A 43 -0.78 2.12 3.48
C PHE A 43 -0.66 0.80 4.26
N PHE A 44 0.56 0.24 4.31
CA PHE A 44 0.80 -1.11 4.83
C PHE A 44 1.74 -1.05 6.03
N PHE A 45 1.27 -1.58 7.15
CA PHE A 45 2.05 -1.71 8.39
C PHE A 45 2.39 -3.16 8.67
N ASP A 46 3.44 -3.36 9.45
CA ASP A 46 3.83 -4.67 9.99
C ASP A 46 3.96 -5.71 8.88
N ASP A 47 3.50 -6.91 9.10
CA ASP A 47 3.63 -7.99 8.12
C ASP A 47 2.83 -7.75 6.83
N ASN A 48 1.94 -6.78 6.82
CA ASN A 48 1.22 -6.44 5.60
C ASN A 48 2.15 -5.91 4.50
N VAL A 49 3.33 -5.39 4.86
CA VAL A 49 4.30 -4.94 3.85
C VAL A 49 4.81 -6.10 2.99
N TYR A 50 4.72 -7.33 3.46
CA TYR A 50 5.10 -8.49 2.64
C TYR A 50 4.26 -8.63 1.38
N SER A 51 3.03 -8.14 1.39
CA SER A 51 2.18 -8.16 0.20
C SER A 51 2.64 -7.20 -0.89
N LEU A 52 3.55 -6.29 -0.56
CA LEU A 52 4.15 -5.38 -1.53
C LEU A 52 5.43 -5.94 -2.17
N ARG A 53 5.86 -7.15 -1.83
CA ARG A 53 7.08 -7.73 -2.40
C ARG A 53 6.90 -8.06 -3.88
N LYS A 54 7.96 -7.89 -4.65
CA LYS A 54 7.99 -8.39 -6.03
C LYS A 54 7.73 -9.89 -6.04
N GLY A 55 6.86 -10.32 -6.93
CA GLY A 55 6.51 -11.72 -7.07
C GLY A 55 5.41 -12.21 -6.15
N ASP A 56 4.99 -11.41 -5.18
CA ASP A 56 3.83 -11.75 -4.36
C ASP A 56 2.57 -11.70 -5.22
N PRO A 57 1.77 -12.76 -5.28
CA PRO A 57 0.61 -12.78 -6.19
C PRO A 57 -0.37 -11.63 -5.94
N THR A 58 -0.66 -11.31 -4.69
CA THR A 58 -1.53 -10.18 -4.34
C THR A 58 -0.87 -8.87 -4.73
N GLY A 59 0.41 -8.72 -4.44
CA GLY A 59 1.15 -7.51 -4.78
C GLY A 59 1.20 -7.24 -6.27
N GLU A 60 1.43 -8.27 -7.08
CA GLU A 60 1.50 -8.08 -8.54
C GLU A 60 0.14 -7.68 -9.11
N ARG A 61 -0.94 -8.25 -8.62
CA ARG A 61 -2.29 -7.83 -9.01
C ARG A 61 -2.55 -6.38 -8.59
N LEU A 62 -2.13 -6.04 -7.39
CA LEU A 62 -2.31 -4.70 -6.85
C LEU A 62 -1.53 -3.67 -7.66
N ALA A 63 -0.32 -4.00 -8.08
CA ALA A 63 0.50 -3.10 -8.90
C ALA A 63 -0.24 -2.72 -10.18
N THR A 64 -0.87 -3.68 -10.84
CA THR A 64 -1.63 -3.44 -12.07
C THR A 64 -2.83 -2.52 -11.81
N VAL A 65 -3.59 -2.81 -10.76
CA VAL A 65 -4.77 -2.01 -10.40
C VAL A 65 -4.38 -0.60 -9.99
N ALA A 66 -3.29 -0.47 -9.24
CA ALA A 66 -2.85 0.84 -8.74
C ALA A 66 -2.43 1.77 -9.87
N VAL A 67 -1.78 1.26 -10.91
CA VAL A 67 -1.43 2.06 -12.08
C VAL A 67 -2.71 2.50 -12.79
N ALA A 68 -3.63 1.58 -13.04
CA ALA A 68 -4.86 1.87 -13.78
C ALA A 68 -5.76 2.87 -13.06
N LYS A 69 -5.82 2.79 -11.74
CA LYS A 69 -6.73 3.62 -10.93
C LYS A 69 -6.01 4.74 -10.17
N LYS A 70 -4.72 4.90 -10.37
CA LYS A 70 -3.91 5.96 -9.74
C LYS A 70 -3.97 5.89 -8.21
N ILE A 71 -3.76 4.69 -7.66
CA ILE A 71 -3.76 4.46 -6.23
C ILE A 71 -2.33 4.57 -5.71
N LEU A 72 -2.12 5.41 -4.70
CA LEU A 72 -0.84 5.49 -4.02
C LEU A 72 -0.62 4.23 -3.18
N LEU A 73 0.52 3.57 -3.34
CA LEU A 73 0.91 2.42 -2.53
C LEU A 73 2.11 2.81 -1.68
N MET A 74 2.00 2.66 -0.37
CA MET A 74 3.08 3.01 0.55
C MET A 74 3.15 1.99 1.70
N GLY A 75 4.35 1.49 1.96
CA GLY A 75 4.63 0.67 3.13
C GLY A 75 5.32 1.48 4.21
N CYS A 76 5.10 1.14 5.48
CA CYS A 76 5.79 1.77 6.59
C CYS A 76 7.29 1.54 6.42
N ASP A 77 8.07 2.60 6.46
CA ASP A 77 9.52 2.55 6.22
C ASP A 77 10.24 1.67 7.26
N GLN A 78 9.91 1.83 8.52
CA GLN A 78 10.53 1.02 9.58
C GLN A 78 10.07 -0.44 9.55
N CYS A 79 8.83 -0.69 9.16
CA CYS A 79 8.32 -2.05 8.97
C CYS A 79 9.06 -2.75 7.82
N ALA A 80 9.28 -2.03 6.73
CA ALA A 80 9.99 -2.57 5.57
C ALA A 80 11.45 -2.83 5.88
N LEU A 81 12.12 -1.92 6.61
CA LEU A 81 13.51 -2.11 7.01
C LEU A 81 13.69 -3.38 7.85
N ARG A 82 12.81 -3.62 8.79
CA ARG A 82 12.89 -4.80 9.66
C ARG A 82 12.63 -6.11 8.95
N ARG A 83 12.11 -6.05 7.74
CA ARG A 83 11.77 -7.22 6.92
C ARG A 83 12.61 -7.34 5.66
N ASN A 84 13.70 -6.55 5.59
CA ASN A 84 14.60 -6.53 4.45
C ASN A 84 13.92 -6.14 3.13
N LEU A 85 12.93 -5.27 3.23
CA LEU A 85 12.21 -4.73 2.06
C LEU A 85 12.53 -3.26 1.83
N ALA A 86 13.53 -2.75 2.52
CA ALA A 86 14.05 -1.41 2.33
C ALA A 86 15.48 -1.35 2.84
N GLU A 87 16.21 -0.33 2.40
CA GLU A 87 17.56 -0.03 2.83
C GLU A 87 17.59 1.34 3.49
N GLY A 88 18.35 1.45 4.57
CA GLY A 88 18.47 2.69 5.34
C GLY A 88 18.75 2.38 6.79
N GLU A 89 18.65 3.42 7.62
CA GLU A 89 18.91 3.30 9.05
C GLU A 89 17.61 3.15 9.83
N PHE A 90 17.68 2.39 10.91
CA PHE A 90 16.57 2.28 11.84
C PHE A 90 16.45 3.61 12.62
N ASN A 91 15.38 4.32 12.37
CA ASN A 91 15.10 5.62 12.95
C ASN A 91 13.64 5.70 13.37
N GLN A 92 13.22 6.89 13.74
CA GLN A 92 11.79 7.14 13.90
C GLN A 92 11.13 7.08 12.53
N CYS A 93 9.91 6.59 12.51
CA CYS A 93 9.14 6.43 11.29
C CYS A 93 9.06 7.77 10.54
N GLY A 94 9.44 7.73 9.27
CA GLY A 94 9.39 8.91 8.41
C GLY A 94 10.51 9.92 8.59
N SER A 95 11.50 9.64 9.43
CA SER A 95 12.54 10.63 9.74
C SER A 95 13.87 10.40 9.03
N GLY A 96 14.07 9.27 8.41
CA GLY A 96 15.32 8.96 7.74
C GLY A 96 15.14 8.80 6.26
N GLU A 97 16.25 8.65 5.57
CA GLU A 97 16.22 8.31 4.16
C GLU A 97 16.16 6.79 4.03
N VAL A 98 15.06 6.30 3.49
CA VAL A 98 14.81 4.86 3.34
C VAL A 98 14.46 4.60 1.89
N ILE A 99 15.10 3.61 1.30
CA ILE A 99 14.94 3.27 -0.11
C ILE A 99 14.26 1.91 -0.21
N PRO A 100 13.18 1.78 -0.99
CA PRO A 100 12.50 0.48 -1.16
C PRO A 100 13.43 -0.55 -1.80
N LYS A 101 13.27 -1.80 -1.41
CA LYS A 101 14.04 -2.93 -1.91
C LYS A 101 13.10 -4.09 -2.16
N ASP A 102 13.19 -4.66 -3.36
CA ASP A 102 12.39 -5.83 -3.76
C ASP A 102 10.88 -5.64 -3.60
N LEU A 103 10.40 -4.41 -3.77
CA LEU A 103 8.98 -4.11 -3.77
C LEU A 103 8.45 -4.03 -5.20
N ILE A 104 7.13 -4.24 -5.35
CA ILE A 104 6.47 -4.10 -6.64
C ILE A 104 6.64 -2.69 -7.19
N ASP A 105 6.53 -2.55 -8.49
CA ASP A 105 6.64 -1.25 -9.13
C ASP A 105 5.56 -0.31 -8.60
N GLY A 106 5.96 0.93 -8.32
CA GLY A 106 5.06 1.96 -7.83
C GLY A 106 4.88 1.97 -6.32
N ALA A 107 5.39 0.98 -5.59
CA ALA A 107 5.32 1.00 -4.13
C ALA A 107 6.40 1.91 -3.55
N HIS A 108 5.98 2.76 -2.62
CA HIS A 108 6.85 3.68 -1.91
C HIS A 108 7.01 3.24 -0.47
N VAL A 109 8.01 3.78 0.21
CA VAL A 109 8.15 3.61 1.66
C VAL A 109 8.14 4.98 2.33
N GLY A 110 7.54 5.04 3.49
CA GLY A 110 7.44 6.28 4.25
C GLY A 110 6.62 6.06 5.50
N CYS A 111 6.18 7.14 6.11
CA CYS A 111 5.30 7.06 7.27
C CYS A 111 4.19 8.11 7.14
N PHE A 112 3.49 8.37 8.20
CA PHE A 112 2.35 9.29 8.15
C PHE A 112 2.67 10.66 7.55
N PRO A 113 3.83 11.30 7.84
CA PRO A 113 4.11 12.57 7.18
C PRO A 113 4.14 12.47 5.66
N GLN A 114 4.79 11.45 5.12
CA GLN A 114 4.86 11.25 3.68
C GLN A 114 3.51 10.86 3.10
N LEU A 115 2.72 10.08 3.83
CA LEU A 115 1.38 9.70 3.41
C LEU A 115 0.48 10.92 3.31
N TYR A 116 0.52 11.80 4.30
CA TYR A 116 -0.32 13.00 4.30
C TYR A 116 0.04 13.94 3.16
N GLU A 117 1.32 14.08 2.85
CA GLU A 117 1.76 14.92 1.73
C GLU A 117 1.29 14.38 0.39
N ALA A 118 1.26 13.05 0.23
CA ALA A 118 0.94 12.42 -1.03
C ALA A 118 -0.56 12.31 -1.29
N LEU A 119 -1.36 12.31 -0.25
CA LEU A 119 -2.81 12.28 -0.37
C LEU A 119 -3.40 13.67 -0.49
#